data_680d4080fb494d599cec1571db816927
#
_entry.id   680d4080fb494d599cec1571db816927
#
_cell.length_a   1.000
_cell.length_b   1.000
_cell.length_c   1.000
_cell.angle_alpha   90.00
_cell.angle_beta   90.00
_cell.angle_gamma   90.00
#
_symmetry.space_group_name_H-M   'P 1'
#
loop_
_entity.id
_entity.type
_entity.pdbx_description
1 polymer ?
#
loop_
_entity_poly.entity_id
_entity_poly.type
_entity_poly.pdbx_seq_one_letter_code
_entity_poly.pdbx_strand_id
1 'polypeptide(L)'
;SEMCIRDRFYVLGPLVTDIAPGYDHITAAIGGAVAAMNGAAFLCYVTPAEHLALPNVEDTKQGIIASKIAAHAADIAKGIPGARDIDDKMADARRVLDWDAQFACALDPETAKAIRDDRLPEDDHSEACSMCGKFCAVRSMNKALAGEYIDIL
;
A
#
# COMPACT_ATOMS: atom_id res chain seq x y z
N SER A 1 30.06 -17.00 15.45
CA SER A 1 28.93 -16.35 16.15
C SER A 1 28.71 -14.88 15.74
N GLU A 2 29.71 -14.18 15.24
CA GLU A 2 29.54 -12.80 14.74
C GLU A 2 28.69 -12.72 13.45
N MET A 3 28.69 -13.75 12.61
CA MET A 3 27.86 -13.80 11.40
C MET A 3 26.35 -13.79 11.70
N CYS A 4 25.91 -14.45 12.78
CA CYS A 4 24.49 -14.53 13.10
C CYS A 4 23.89 -13.21 13.61
N ILE A 5 24.70 -12.32 14.19
CA ILE A 5 24.24 -11.04 14.73
C ILE A 5 24.19 -9.96 13.67
N ARG A 6 25.03 -10.06 12.62
CA ARG A 6 25.11 -9.05 11.56
C ARG A 6 24.10 -9.23 10.44
N ASP A 7 23.63 -10.48 10.20
CA ASP A 7 22.91 -10.81 8.98
C ASP A 7 21.39 -10.88 9.14
N ARG A 8 20.85 -10.91 10.37
CA ARG A 8 19.39 -11.10 10.60
C ARG A 8 18.91 -10.44 11.87
N PHE A 9 18.84 -9.12 11.85
CA PHE A 9 18.29 -8.37 12.98
C PHE A 9 16.76 -8.32 12.88
N TYR A 10 16.08 -8.87 13.89
CA TYR A 10 14.63 -8.84 14.04
C TYR A 10 14.20 -7.66 14.91
N VAL A 11 13.22 -6.89 14.46
CA VAL A 11 12.67 -5.75 15.20
C VAL A 11 11.20 -6.03 15.53
N LEU A 12 10.87 -5.93 16.81
CA LEU A 12 9.51 -6.04 17.31
C LEU A 12 8.85 -4.66 17.25
N GLY A 13 7.86 -4.50 16.39
CA GLY A 13 6.94 -3.38 16.31
C GLY A 13 7.50 -2.02 16.70
N PRO A 14 8.46 -1.42 15.95
CA PRO A 14 9.13 -0.20 16.39
C PRO A 14 8.16 0.98 16.28
N LEU A 15 7.37 1.20 17.34
CA LEU A 15 6.43 2.30 17.44
C LEU A 15 7.21 3.63 17.50
N VAL A 16 6.90 4.54 16.62
CA VAL A 16 7.53 5.88 16.56
C VAL A 16 6.88 6.86 17.52
N THR A 17 5.70 6.53 18.05
CA THR A 17 4.95 7.34 19.02
C THR A 17 3.91 6.48 19.73
N ASP A 18 3.54 6.85 20.98
CA ASP A 18 2.55 6.17 21.80
C ASP A 18 1.18 6.87 21.84
N ILE A 19 0.99 7.93 21.08
CA ILE A 19 -0.25 8.74 21.16
C ILE A 19 -1.38 8.23 20.28
N ALA A 20 -1.21 7.08 19.64
CA ALA A 20 -2.14 6.59 18.63
C ALA A 20 -2.71 5.17 18.95
N PRO A 21 -3.31 4.95 20.15
CA PRO A 21 -3.97 3.67 20.43
C PRO A 21 -5.02 3.33 19.37
N GLY A 22 -5.05 2.09 18.91
CA GLY A 22 -5.91 1.65 17.80
C GLY A 22 -5.29 1.85 16.41
N TYR A 23 -4.15 2.55 16.31
CA TYR A 23 -3.41 2.80 15.07
C TYR A 23 -1.94 2.33 15.16
N ASP A 24 -1.62 1.47 16.12
CA ASP A 24 -0.26 1.00 16.37
C ASP A 24 0.35 0.28 15.16
N HIS A 25 -0.46 -0.36 14.33
CA HIS A 25 -0.02 -0.94 13.05
C HIS A 25 0.54 0.12 12.09
N ILE A 26 0.03 1.35 12.10
CA ILE A 26 0.53 2.46 11.29
C ILE A 26 1.84 2.99 11.87
N THR A 27 1.90 3.22 13.19
CA THR A 27 3.11 3.71 13.86
C THR A 27 4.25 2.71 13.76
N ALA A 28 3.94 1.41 13.87
CA ALA A 28 4.88 0.31 13.66
C ALA A 28 5.35 0.20 12.20
N ALA A 29 4.48 0.46 11.23
CA ALA A 29 4.87 0.48 9.81
C ALA A 29 5.87 1.61 9.51
N ILE A 30 5.65 2.80 10.08
CA ILE A 30 6.59 3.92 9.93
C ILE A 30 7.95 3.57 10.53
N GLY A 31 7.98 3.11 11.79
CA GLY A 31 9.21 2.71 12.45
C GLY A 31 9.86 1.49 11.81
N GLY A 32 9.05 0.54 11.33
CA GLY A 32 9.50 -0.64 10.61
C GLY A 32 10.22 -0.30 9.31
N ALA A 33 9.68 0.63 8.52
CA ALA A 33 10.33 1.12 7.30
C ALA A 33 11.70 1.76 7.64
N VAL A 34 11.75 2.62 8.65
CA VAL A 34 13.00 3.26 9.10
C VAL A 34 14.01 2.22 9.58
N ALA A 35 13.58 1.27 10.41
CA ALA A 35 14.46 0.21 10.93
C ALA A 35 14.99 -0.68 9.80
N ALA A 36 14.13 -1.09 8.87
CA ALA A 36 14.52 -1.95 7.75
C ALA A 36 15.45 -1.25 6.76
N MET A 37 15.27 0.06 6.48
CA MET A 37 16.22 0.86 5.71
C MET A 37 17.62 0.88 6.35
N ASN A 38 17.68 0.83 7.68
CA ASN A 38 18.92 0.93 8.45
C ASN A 38 19.46 -0.44 8.91
N GLY A 39 18.98 -1.56 8.34
CA GLY A 39 19.61 -2.86 8.49
C GLY A 39 18.79 -3.92 9.24
N ALA A 40 17.57 -3.64 9.70
CA ALA A 40 16.68 -4.70 10.19
C ALA A 40 16.32 -5.65 9.04
N ALA A 41 16.41 -6.95 9.30
CA ALA A 41 16.15 -8.00 8.31
C ALA A 41 14.74 -8.59 8.44
N PHE A 42 14.13 -8.48 9.61
CA PHE A 42 12.78 -8.97 9.89
C PHE A 42 11.98 -7.92 10.68
N LEU A 43 10.73 -7.74 10.30
CA LEU A 43 9.77 -6.91 11.01
C LEU A 43 8.71 -7.79 11.66
N CYS A 44 8.43 -7.56 12.94
CA CYS A 44 7.23 -8.07 13.57
C CYS A 44 6.06 -7.17 13.23
N TYR A 45 4.91 -7.75 12.87
CA TYR A 45 3.71 -6.94 12.69
C TYR A 45 3.10 -6.55 14.05
N VAL A 46 2.39 -5.45 14.04
CA VAL A 46 1.59 -4.96 15.16
C VAL A 46 0.17 -4.76 14.65
N THR A 47 -0.82 -5.05 15.48
CA THR A 47 -2.23 -4.95 15.11
C THR A 47 -2.86 -3.64 15.60
N PRO A 48 -4.01 -3.21 15.04
CA PRO A 48 -4.78 -2.10 15.60
C PRO A 48 -5.22 -2.33 17.05
N ALA A 49 -5.37 -3.59 17.46
CA ALA A 49 -5.81 -3.98 18.80
C ALA A 49 -4.66 -4.00 19.83
N GLU A 50 -3.44 -3.66 19.44
CA GLU A 50 -2.26 -3.72 20.30
C GLU A 50 -2.50 -2.93 21.59
N HIS A 51 -2.18 -3.55 22.74
CA HIS A 51 -2.40 -3.02 24.09
C HIS A 51 -3.88 -2.68 24.45
N LEU A 52 -4.85 -2.94 23.56
CA LEU A 52 -6.27 -2.65 23.79
C LEU A 52 -7.10 -3.92 23.98
N ALA A 53 -6.88 -4.93 23.13
CA ALA A 53 -7.66 -6.16 23.13
C ALA A 53 -6.91 -7.32 22.46
N LEU A 54 -7.46 -8.53 22.57
CA LEU A 54 -6.99 -9.67 21.79
C LEU A 54 -7.37 -9.43 20.32
N PRO A 55 -6.39 -9.44 19.38
CA PRO A 55 -6.66 -9.17 17.98
C PRO A 55 -7.52 -10.26 17.34
N ASN A 56 -8.43 -9.86 16.49
CA ASN A 56 -9.19 -10.75 15.61
C ASN A 56 -8.44 -10.98 14.28
N VAL A 57 -9.06 -11.72 13.34
CA VAL A 57 -8.45 -12.04 12.04
C VAL A 57 -8.23 -10.77 11.20
N GLU A 58 -9.19 -9.84 11.24
CA GLU A 58 -9.10 -8.59 10.48
C GLU A 58 -7.99 -7.67 11.04
N ASP A 59 -7.90 -7.54 12.36
CA ASP A 59 -6.79 -6.81 13.00
C ASP A 59 -5.43 -7.39 12.61
N THR A 60 -5.33 -8.72 12.59
CA THR A 60 -4.11 -9.42 12.17
C THR A 60 -3.79 -9.16 10.70
N LYS A 61 -4.79 -9.21 9.81
CA LYS A 61 -4.64 -8.88 8.39
C LYS A 61 -4.11 -7.46 8.20
N GLN A 62 -4.70 -6.48 8.88
CA GLN A 62 -4.28 -5.08 8.80
C GLN A 62 -2.82 -4.91 9.27
N GLY A 63 -2.44 -5.53 10.38
CA GLY A 63 -1.06 -5.49 10.89
C GLY A 63 -0.06 -6.09 9.90
N ILE A 64 -0.37 -7.22 9.28
CA ILE A 64 0.48 -7.88 8.29
C ILE A 64 0.61 -7.01 7.04
N ILE A 65 -0.48 -6.44 6.52
CA ILE A 65 -0.44 -5.55 5.35
C ILE A 65 0.41 -4.30 5.65
N ALA A 66 0.22 -3.67 6.81
CA ALA A 66 1.01 -2.52 7.21
C ALA A 66 2.52 -2.84 7.25
N SER A 67 2.90 -3.99 7.80
CA SER A 67 4.30 -4.44 7.85
C SER A 67 4.86 -4.78 6.46
N LYS A 68 4.06 -5.35 5.56
CA LYS A 68 4.46 -5.57 4.16
C LYS A 68 4.73 -4.25 3.42
N ILE A 69 3.89 -3.24 3.63
CA ILE A 69 4.10 -1.89 3.06
C ILE A 69 5.41 -1.31 3.57
N ALA A 70 5.68 -1.41 4.89
CA ALA A 70 6.91 -0.94 5.49
C ALA A 70 8.16 -1.64 4.92
N ALA A 71 8.13 -2.96 4.79
CA ALA A 71 9.22 -3.75 4.23
C ALA A 71 9.48 -3.38 2.76
N HIS A 72 8.42 -3.27 1.96
CA HIS A 72 8.52 -2.89 0.55
C HIS A 72 9.13 -1.49 0.38
N ALA A 73 8.65 -0.51 1.14
CA ALA A 73 9.22 0.85 1.14
C ALA A 73 10.71 0.85 1.51
N ALA A 74 11.11 0.04 2.49
CA ALA A 74 12.51 -0.10 2.88
C ALA A 74 13.37 -0.75 1.79
N ASP A 75 12.84 -1.76 1.07
CA ASP A 75 13.56 -2.42 -0.02
C ASP A 75 13.79 -1.46 -1.19
N ILE A 76 12.82 -0.62 -1.53
CA ILE A 76 12.99 0.47 -2.50
C ILE A 76 14.08 1.45 -2.03
N ALA A 77 14.02 1.89 -0.78
CA ALA A 77 14.97 2.85 -0.22
C ALA A 77 16.41 2.31 -0.18
N LYS A 78 16.58 1.00 0.05
CA LYS A 78 17.88 0.31 -0.02
C LYS A 78 18.39 0.08 -1.44
N GLY A 79 17.56 0.31 -2.45
CA GLY A 79 17.91 0.04 -3.85
C GLY A 79 18.03 -1.46 -4.16
N ILE A 80 17.23 -2.29 -3.50
CA ILE A 80 17.22 -3.74 -3.78
C ILE A 80 16.81 -3.96 -5.25
N PRO A 81 17.58 -4.71 -6.04
CA PRO A 81 17.24 -4.97 -7.43
C PRO A 81 15.85 -5.61 -7.58
N GLY A 82 15.03 -5.03 -8.45
CA GLY A 82 13.67 -5.49 -8.70
C GLY A 82 12.62 -5.05 -7.66
N ALA A 83 13.00 -4.35 -6.59
CA ALA A 83 12.04 -3.88 -5.57
C ALA A 83 10.95 -2.98 -6.17
N ARG A 84 11.27 -2.17 -7.18
CA ARG A 84 10.32 -1.26 -7.84
C ARG A 84 9.49 -1.89 -8.96
N ASP A 85 9.78 -3.12 -9.39
CA ASP A 85 9.14 -3.70 -10.57
C ASP A 85 7.62 -3.79 -10.43
N ILE A 86 7.11 -4.06 -9.23
CA ILE A 86 5.67 -4.12 -8.97
C ILE A 86 5.02 -2.73 -8.98
N ASP A 87 5.73 -1.70 -8.48
CA ASP A 87 5.25 -0.30 -8.52
C ASP A 87 5.20 0.22 -9.95
N ASP A 88 6.20 -0.10 -10.76
CA ASP A 88 6.26 0.30 -12.16
C ASP A 88 5.10 -0.36 -12.95
N LYS A 89 4.81 -1.65 -12.71
CA LYS A 89 3.63 -2.33 -13.27
C LYS A 89 2.32 -1.68 -12.81
N MET A 90 2.21 -1.34 -11.53
CA MET A 90 1.06 -0.64 -10.98
C MET A 90 0.89 0.74 -11.63
N ALA A 91 1.99 1.49 -11.83
CA ALA A 91 1.97 2.79 -12.49
C ALA A 91 1.48 2.68 -13.94
N ASP A 92 1.95 1.68 -14.68
CA ASP A 92 1.49 1.40 -16.04
C ASP A 92 0.00 1.04 -16.09
N ALA A 93 -0.46 0.18 -15.19
CA ALA A 93 -1.88 -0.17 -15.08
C ALA A 93 -2.76 1.05 -14.74
N ARG A 94 -2.28 1.92 -13.83
CA ARG A 94 -2.97 3.18 -13.49
C ARG A 94 -3.04 4.15 -14.64
N ARG A 95 -1.97 4.24 -15.42
CA ARG A 95 -1.89 5.13 -16.58
C ARG A 95 -2.98 4.83 -17.62
N VAL A 96 -3.34 3.56 -17.80
CA VAL A 96 -4.39 3.14 -18.73
C VAL A 96 -5.73 2.83 -18.06
N LEU A 97 -5.84 3.04 -16.75
CA LEU A 97 -7.03 2.74 -15.93
C LEU A 97 -7.45 1.27 -15.98
N ASP A 98 -6.50 0.36 -16.16
CA ASP A 98 -6.71 -1.09 -16.08
C ASP A 98 -6.83 -1.53 -14.62
N TRP A 99 -8.06 -1.71 -14.14
CA TRP A 99 -8.33 -2.07 -12.75
C TRP A 99 -7.95 -3.51 -12.42
N ASP A 100 -8.09 -4.42 -13.34
CA ASP A 100 -7.74 -5.83 -13.12
C ASP A 100 -6.22 -5.96 -12.93
N ALA A 101 -5.43 -5.29 -13.76
CA ALA A 101 -3.98 -5.22 -13.61
C ALA A 101 -3.57 -4.50 -12.31
N GLN A 102 -4.28 -3.43 -11.90
CA GLN A 102 -4.04 -2.76 -10.62
C GLN A 102 -4.30 -3.68 -9.43
N PHE A 103 -5.40 -4.42 -9.42
CA PHE A 103 -5.71 -5.38 -8.36
C PHE A 103 -4.70 -6.53 -8.32
N ALA A 104 -4.23 -7.00 -9.49
CA ALA A 104 -3.19 -8.03 -9.55
C ALA A 104 -1.84 -7.59 -8.95
N CYS A 105 -1.56 -6.28 -8.93
CA CYS A 105 -0.37 -5.71 -8.31
C CYS A 105 -0.57 -5.33 -6.82
N ALA A 106 -1.81 -5.32 -6.32
CA ALA A 106 -2.11 -4.84 -4.97
C ALA A 106 -1.66 -5.83 -3.88
N LEU A 107 -1.20 -5.32 -2.74
CA LEU A 107 -0.90 -6.13 -1.55
C LEU A 107 -2.15 -6.74 -0.91
N ASP A 108 -3.28 -6.06 -1.02
CA ASP A 108 -4.60 -6.52 -0.58
C ASP A 108 -5.63 -6.25 -1.69
N PRO A 109 -5.69 -7.12 -2.71
CA PRO A 109 -6.60 -6.94 -3.84
C PRO A 109 -8.06 -7.06 -3.46
N GLU A 110 -8.39 -7.91 -2.47
CA GLU A 110 -9.76 -8.14 -2.03
C GLU A 110 -10.36 -6.86 -1.42
N THR A 111 -9.63 -6.24 -0.48
CA THR A 111 -10.07 -4.98 0.14
C THR A 111 -10.14 -3.84 -0.88
N ALA A 112 -9.13 -3.73 -1.76
CA ALA A 112 -9.12 -2.69 -2.79
C ALA A 112 -10.30 -2.83 -3.74
N LYS A 113 -10.60 -4.05 -4.19
CA LYS A 113 -11.76 -4.35 -5.05
C LYS A 113 -13.08 -4.08 -4.35
N ALA A 114 -13.24 -4.55 -3.10
CA ALA A 114 -14.45 -4.34 -2.32
C ALA A 114 -14.77 -2.85 -2.12
N ILE A 115 -13.76 -2.03 -1.80
CA ILE A 115 -13.94 -0.58 -1.64
C ILE A 115 -14.35 0.08 -2.95
N ARG A 116 -13.77 -0.35 -4.08
CA ARG A 116 -14.14 0.19 -5.38
C ARG A 116 -15.56 -0.16 -5.75
N ASP A 117 -15.93 -1.43 -5.62
CA ASP A 117 -17.23 -1.95 -6.02
C ASP A 117 -18.35 -1.36 -5.15
N ASP A 118 -18.16 -1.21 -3.83
CA ASP A 118 -19.10 -0.60 -2.89
C ASP A 118 -19.46 0.86 -3.23
N ARG A 119 -18.53 1.57 -3.87
CA ARG A 119 -18.65 3.02 -4.12
C ARG A 119 -18.81 3.40 -5.58
N LEU A 120 -18.96 2.43 -6.48
CA LEU A 120 -19.32 2.68 -7.87
C LEU A 120 -20.84 2.85 -7.96
N PRO A 121 -21.35 3.91 -8.61
CA PRO A 121 -22.76 4.00 -8.97
C PRO A 121 -23.17 2.81 -9.86
N GLU A 122 -24.37 2.27 -9.66
CA GLU A 122 -24.86 1.10 -10.41
C GLU A 122 -24.82 1.29 -11.94
N ASP A 123 -24.96 2.54 -12.40
CA ASP A 123 -24.97 2.90 -13.83
C ASP A 123 -23.61 3.44 -14.34
N ASP A 124 -22.56 3.49 -13.50
CA ASP A 124 -21.27 4.06 -13.89
C ASP A 124 -20.31 2.98 -14.42
N HIS A 125 -20.34 2.78 -15.72
CA HIS A 125 -19.35 1.98 -16.46
C HIS A 125 -18.08 2.75 -16.82
N SER A 126 -17.83 3.90 -16.17
CA SER A 126 -16.65 4.70 -16.45
C SER A 126 -15.37 3.99 -15.99
N GLU A 127 -14.31 4.14 -16.78
CA GLU A 127 -12.98 3.65 -16.44
C GLU A 127 -12.40 4.38 -15.21
N ALA A 128 -12.89 5.58 -14.88
CA ALA A 128 -12.46 6.34 -13.72
C ALA A 128 -13.10 5.83 -12.42
N CYS A 129 -12.45 6.11 -11.28
CA CYS A 129 -13.06 5.85 -9.97
C CYS A 129 -14.15 6.89 -9.65
N SER A 130 -15.07 6.54 -8.74
CA SER A 130 -16.14 7.43 -8.28
C SER A 130 -15.65 8.71 -7.61
N MET A 131 -14.41 8.74 -7.10
CA MET A 131 -13.82 9.90 -6.43
C MET A 131 -13.66 11.11 -7.37
N CYS A 132 -13.12 10.90 -8.57
CA CYS A 132 -12.85 11.95 -9.54
C CYS A 132 -13.93 12.03 -10.64
N GLY A 133 -14.54 10.89 -10.99
CA GLY A 133 -15.55 10.80 -12.04
C GLY A 133 -15.10 11.46 -13.35
N LYS A 134 -15.90 12.40 -13.86
CA LYS A 134 -15.58 13.13 -15.10
C LYS A 134 -14.30 14.00 -15.00
N PHE A 135 -13.86 14.38 -13.81
CA PHE A 135 -12.66 15.20 -13.59
C PHE A 135 -11.37 14.35 -13.39
N CYS A 136 -11.38 13.09 -13.73
CA CYS A 136 -10.20 12.23 -13.62
C CYS A 136 -9.05 12.76 -14.46
N ALA A 137 -7.97 13.20 -13.81
CA ALA A 137 -6.80 13.76 -14.47
C ALA A 137 -6.12 12.77 -15.44
N VAL A 138 -6.07 11.49 -15.06
CA VAL A 138 -5.49 10.42 -15.89
C VAL A 138 -6.30 10.26 -17.16
N ARG A 139 -7.63 10.13 -17.05
CA ARG A 139 -8.52 10.03 -18.22
C ARG A 139 -8.43 11.26 -19.11
N SER A 140 -8.45 12.45 -18.53
CA SER A 140 -8.35 13.71 -19.27
C SER A 140 -7.02 13.82 -20.01
N MET A 141 -5.91 13.45 -19.35
CA MET A 141 -4.60 13.46 -19.99
C MET A 141 -4.52 12.44 -21.15
N ASN A 142 -5.05 11.22 -20.96
CA ASN A 142 -5.08 10.21 -22.01
C ASN A 142 -5.88 10.70 -23.24
N LYS A 143 -7.03 11.33 -23.02
CA LYS A 143 -7.83 11.94 -24.08
C LYS A 143 -7.08 13.07 -24.81
N ALA A 144 -6.44 13.97 -24.03
CA ALA A 144 -5.63 15.04 -24.61
C ALA A 144 -4.49 14.51 -25.51
N LEU A 145 -3.80 13.46 -25.04
CA LEU A 145 -2.73 12.82 -25.79
C LEU A 145 -3.25 12.10 -27.06
N ALA A 146 -4.48 11.59 -27.02
CA ALA A 146 -5.17 11.01 -28.19
C ALA A 146 -5.73 12.09 -29.18
N GLY A 147 -5.64 13.37 -28.83
CA GLY A 147 -6.20 14.46 -29.63
C GLY A 147 -7.73 14.59 -29.51
N GLU A 148 -8.32 14.00 -28.48
CA GLU A 148 -9.76 14.07 -28.23
C GLU A 148 -10.12 15.35 -27.45
N TYR A 149 -11.33 15.85 -27.70
CA TYR A 149 -11.86 17.01 -26.96
C TYR A 149 -12.19 16.62 -25.52
N ILE A 150 -11.74 17.45 -24.57
CA ILE A 150 -12.02 17.26 -23.14
C ILE A 150 -13.08 18.29 -22.72
N ASP A 151 -14.30 17.82 -22.45
CA ASP A 151 -15.32 18.63 -21.80
C ASP A 151 -15.14 18.57 -20.30
N ILE A 152 -14.73 19.69 -19.72
CA ILE A 152 -14.51 19.86 -18.28
C ILE A 152 -15.55 20.78 -17.61
N LEU A 153 -16.57 21.23 -18.36
CA LEU A 153 -17.64 22.10 -17.85
C LEU A 153 -18.91 21.32 -17.54
#